data_598ac97e023687a18c9e4cb4412ebc99
#
_entry.id   598ac97e023687a18c9e4cb4412ebc99
#
_cell.length_a   1.000
_cell.length_b   1.000
_cell.length_c   1.000
_cell.angle_alpha   90.00
_cell.angle_beta   90.00
_cell.angle_gamma   90.00
#
_symmetry.space_group_name_H-M   'P 1'
#
loop_
_entity.id
_entity.type
_entity.pdbx_description
1 polymer ?
#
loop_
_entity_poly.entity_id
_entity_poly.type
_entity_poly.pdbx_seq_one_letter_code
_entity_poly.pdbx_strand_id
1 'polypeptide(L)'
;MIKKYLVLILCFSFQQLESAEKSEILLAMDKYNEAFILADYDQIIENFIFPVSIITSDRMLSIDTKFGLRFVYKKIRGDLPEFYSYSKWNNIDIQVMDKNIAIVSASFSRYDKNEKKFYDGSGIYQLKKIDKVWKIFSLIPFQSIETL
;
A
#
# COMPACT_ATOMS: atom_id res chain seq x y z
N MET A 1 -26.24 -32.62 18.17
CA MET A 1 -26.25 -32.14 16.76
C MET A 1 -26.18 -30.62 16.65
N ILE A 2 -26.83 -29.84 17.44
CA ILE A 2 -26.91 -28.37 17.34
C ILE A 2 -25.52 -27.68 17.52
N LYS A 3 -24.62 -28.16 18.40
CA LYS A 3 -23.31 -27.57 18.63
C LYS A 3 -22.36 -27.61 17.40
N LYS A 4 -22.44 -28.65 16.56
CA LYS A 4 -21.59 -28.76 15.34
C LYS A 4 -21.98 -27.75 14.25
N TYR A 5 -23.24 -27.44 14.09
CA TYR A 5 -23.72 -26.44 13.12
C TYR A 5 -23.42 -25.02 13.55
N LEU A 6 -23.44 -24.74 14.85
CA LEU A 6 -23.09 -23.40 15.38
C LEU A 6 -21.61 -23.05 15.13
N VAL A 7 -20.70 -24.00 15.28
CA VAL A 7 -19.27 -23.82 15.00
C VAL A 7 -19.02 -23.60 13.51
N LEU A 8 -19.72 -24.32 12.63
CA LEU A 8 -19.62 -24.15 11.18
C LEU A 8 -20.10 -22.76 10.72
N ILE A 9 -21.20 -22.25 11.25
CA ILE A 9 -21.74 -20.93 10.93
C ILE A 9 -20.80 -19.82 11.40
N LEU A 10 -20.18 -19.95 12.58
CA LEU A 10 -19.20 -19.00 13.11
C LEU A 10 -17.92 -18.96 12.25
N CYS A 11 -17.42 -20.10 11.81
CA CYS A 11 -16.24 -20.15 10.92
C CYS A 11 -16.52 -19.52 9.56
N PHE A 12 -17.72 -19.72 9.00
CA PHE A 12 -18.09 -19.15 7.70
C PHE A 12 -18.22 -17.62 7.75
N SER A 13 -18.79 -17.09 8.83
CA SER A 13 -18.92 -15.64 9.02
C SER A 13 -17.56 -14.95 9.24
N PHE A 14 -16.60 -15.62 9.90
CA PHE A 14 -15.25 -15.09 10.12
C PHE A 14 -14.44 -15.00 8.82
N GLN A 15 -14.52 -16.03 7.97
CA GLN A 15 -13.86 -16.03 6.65
C GLN A 15 -14.42 -14.97 5.70
N GLN A 16 -15.72 -14.72 5.73
CA GLN A 16 -16.35 -13.67 4.93
C GLN A 16 -15.92 -12.27 5.38
N LEU A 17 -15.79 -12.05 6.69
CA LEU A 17 -15.34 -10.77 7.23
C LEU A 17 -13.88 -10.48 6.84
N GLU A 18 -12.99 -11.46 6.96
CA GLU A 18 -11.58 -11.32 6.56
C GLU A 18 -11.43 -11.06 5.05
N SER A 19 -12.22 -11.73 4.22
CA SER A 19 -12.25 -11.51 2.77
C SER A 19 -12.71 -10.09 2.42
N ALA A 20 -13.72 -9.55 3.10
CA ALA A 20 -14.20 -8.18 2.91
C ALA A 20 -13.14 -7.15 3.31
N GLU A 21 -12.44 -7.33 4.44
CA GLU A 21 -11.36 -6.45 4.88
C GLU A 21 -10.19 -6.44 3.88
N LYS A 22 -9.77 -7.59 3.37
CA LYS A 22 -8.72 -7.70 2.35
C LYS A 22 -9.10 -6.97 1.06
N SER A 23 -10.37 -7.04 0.65
CA SER A 23 -10.86 -6.33 -0.53
C SER A 23 -10.83 -4.82 -0.35
N GLU A 24 -11.18 -4.30 0.83
CA GLU A 24 -11.10 -2.87 1.15
C GLU A 24 -9.65 -2.37 1.18
N ILE A 25 -8.72 -3.19 1.72
CA ILE A 25 -7.29 -2.87 1.77
C ILE A 25 -6.71 -2.84 0.35
N LEU A 26 -7.05 -3.83 -0.48
CA LEU A 26 -6.62 -3.86 -1.88
C LEU A 26 -7.10 -2.61 -2.63
N LEU A 27 -8.35 -2.21 -2.44
CA LEU A 27 -8.88 -0.97 -3.04
C LEU A 27 -8.12 0.28 -2.57
N ALA A 28 -7.71 0.33 -1.30
CA ALA A 28 -6.90 1.45 -0.79
C ALA A 28 -5.51 1.48 -1.46
N MET A 29 -4.88 0.33 -1.65
CA MET A 29 -3.58 0.21 -2.33
C MET A 29 -3.69 0.59 -3.82
N ASP A 30 -4.76 0.19 -4.49
CA ASP A 30 -5.00 0.56 -5.89
C ASP A 30 -5.22 2.07 -6.06
N LYS A 31 -6.02 2.70 -5.20
CA LYS A 31 -6.20 4.16 -5.17
C LYS A 31 -4.89 4.90 -4.97
N TYR A 32 -4.05 4.42 -4.05
CA TYR A 32 -2.72 4.99 -3.84
C TYR A 32 -1.85 4.89 -5.10
N ASN A 33 -1.80 3.71 -5.73
CA ASN A 33 -1.00 3.50 -6.95
C ASN A 33 -1.51 4.36 -8.12
N GLU A 34 -2.82 4.44 -8.32
CA GLU A 34 -3.43 5.29 -9.34
C GLU A 34 -3.09 6.77 -9.13
N ALA A 35 -3.25 7.28 -7.91
CA ALA A 35 -2.88 8.64 -7.56
C ALA A 35 -1.37 8.91 -7.81
N PHE A 36 -0.51 7.94 -7.51
CA PHE A 36 0.92 8.03 -7.80
C PHE A 36 1.19 8.09 -9.31
N ILE A 37 0.55 7.26 -10.12
CA ILE A 37 0.69 7.24 -11.59
C ILE A 37 0.30 8.60 -12.17
N LEU A 38 -0.83 9.15 -11.73
CA LEU A 38 -1.37 10.42 -12.19
C LEU A 38 -0.64 11.66 -11.63
N ALA A 39 0.31 11.46 -10.70
CA ALA A 39 0.93 12.55 -9.93
C ALA A 39 -0.11 13.44 -9.21
N ASP A 40 -1.23 12.86 -8.83
CA ASP A 40 -2.27 13.54 -8.05
C ASP A 40 -1.86 13.54 -6.56
N TYR A 41 -1.10 14.58 -6.19
CA TYR A 41 -0.54 14.69 -4.86
C TYR A 41 -1.60 14.88 -3.77
N ASP A 42 -2.75 15.43 -4.09
CA ASP A 42 -3.86 15.57 -3.15
C ASP A 42 -4.45 14.19 -2.83
N GLN A 43 -4.72 13.39 -3.84
CA GLN A 43 -5.19 12.03 -3.66
C GLN A 43 -4.13 11.12 -3.02
N ILE A 44 -2.85 11.27 -3.34
CA ILE A 44 -1.79 10.55 -2.63
C ILE A 44 -1.89 10.82 -1.13
N ILE A 45 -1.94 12.11 -0.73
CA ILE A 45 -1.97 12.53 0.69
C ILE A 45 -3.19 12.00 1.42
N GLU A 46 -4.35 11.95 0.76
CA GLU A 46 -5.59 11.43 1.37
C GLU A 46 -5.53 9.93 1.70
N ASN A 47 -4.60 9.18 1.08
CA ASN A 47 -4.36 7.78 1.41
C ASN A 47 -3.51 7.60 2.69
N PHE A 48 -3.05 8.68 3.33
CA PHE A 48 -2.16 8.60 4.50
C PHE A 48 -2.78 9.13 5.79
N ILE A 49 -2.26 8.63 6.92
CA ILE A 49 -2.51 9.15 8.27
C ILE A 49 -1.21 9.77 8.78
N PHE A 50 -1.31 10.91 9.45
CA PHE A 50 -0.17 11.60 10.02
C PHE A 50 -0.01 11.30 11.53
N PRO A 51 1.24 11.22 12.06
CA PRO A 51 2.50 11.29 11.28
C PRO A 51 2.73 10.08 10.38
N VAL A 52 3.40 10.28 9.23
CA VAL A 52 3.77 9.20 8.30
C VAL A 52 5.24 8.84 8.52
N SER A 53 5.55 7.55 8.62
CA SER A 53 6.92 7.06 8.64
C SER A 53 7.32 6.52 7.26
N ILE A 54 8.42 7.02 6.69
CA ILE A 54 9.06 6.45 5.50
C ILE A 54 10.43 5.96 5.91
N ILE A 55 10.65 4.66 5.80
CA ILE A 55 11.87 4.00 6.28
C ILE A 55 12.60 3.41 5.08
N THR A 56 13.79 3.89 4.81
CA THR A 56 14.69 3.37 3.77
C THR A 56 15.93 2.76 4.42
N SER A 57 16.81 2.13 3.64
CA SER A 57 18.11 1.61 4.11
C SER A 57 18.96 2.67 4.81
N ASP A 58 18.85 3.93 4.35
CA ASP A 58 19.77 5.01 4.76
C ASP A 58 19.19 5.86 5.88
N ARG A 59 17.87 5.94 6.02
CA ARG A 59 17.21 6.88 6.93
C ARG A 59 15.77 6.51 7.26
N MET A 60 15.32 7.05 8.37
CA MET A 60 13.91 7.08 8.74
C MET A 60 13.42 8.52 8.76
N LEU A 61 12.33 8.78 8.04
CA LEU A 61 11.65 10.08 8.01
C LEU A 61 10.33 9.96 8.77
N SER A 62 10.10 10.88 9.70
CA SER A 62 8.77 11.15 10.27
C SER A 62 8.22 12.42 9.63
N ILE A 63 7.06 12.34 9.03
CA ILE A 63 6.43 13.44 8.30
C ILE A 63 5.11 13.75 8.97
N ASP A 64 5.04 14.92 9.61
CA ASP A 64 3.91 15.30 10.46
C ASP A 64 2.82 16.07 9.70
N THR A 65 3.09 16.54 8.48
CA THR A 65 2.19 17.44 7.76
C THR A 65 1.91 17.00 6.34
N LYS A 66 0.72 17.34 5.84
CA LYS A 66 0.32 17.16 4.43
C LYS A 66 1.31 17.85 3.47
N PHE A 67 1.79 19.05 3.85
CA PHE A 67 2.78 19.78 3.04
C PHE A 67 4.10 19.02 2.92
N GLY A 68 4.62 18.52 4.04
CA GLY A 68 5.86 17.71 4.06
C GLY A 68 5.74 16.46 3.19
N LEU A 69 4.63 15.74 3.29
CA LEU A 69 4.41 14.54 2.47
C LEU A 69 4.29 14.88 0.99
N ARG A 70 3.61 15.98 0.64
CA ARG A 70 3.53 16.50 -0.74
C ARG A 70 4.92 16.77 -1.32
N PHE A 71 5.79 17.41 -0.55
CA PHE A 71 7.15 17.69 -0.98
C PHE A 71 7.94 16.40 -1.26
N VAL A 72 7.84 15.41 -0.37
CA VAL A 72 8.48 14.10 -0.54
C VAL A 72 7.99 13.41 -1.83
N TYR A 73 6.69 13.37 -2.06
CA TYR A 73 6.15 12.73 -3.27
C TYR A 73 6.46 13.49 -4.56
N LYS A 74 6.50 14.83 -4.52
CA LYS A 74 6.99 15.62 -5.67
C LYS A 74 8.44 15.28 -6.01
N LYS A 75 9.29 15.10 -5.00
CA LYS A 75 10.66 14.67 -5.22
C LYS A 75 10.72 13.25 -5.79
N ILE A 76 10.03 12.28 -5.20
CA ILE A 76 10.00 10.89 -5.69
C ILE A 76 9.54 10.83 -7.15
N ARG A 77 8.49 11.58 -7.51
CA ARG A 77 7.99 11.64 -8.90
C ARG A 77 8.95 12.37 -9.83
N GLY A 78 9.61 13.43 -9.35
CA GLY A 78 10.60 14.18 -10.13
C GLY A 78 11.90 13.41 -10.38
N ASP A 79 12.23 12.46 -9.53
CA ASP A 79 13.41 11.59 -9.68
C ASP A 79 13.14 10.41 -10.67
N LEU A 80 11.89 10.21 -11.13
CA LEU A 80 11.58 9.20 -12.14
C LEU A 80 12.03 9.65 -13.53
N PRO A 81 12.45 8.71 -14.40
CA PRO A 81 12.77 9.03 -15.79
C PRO A 81 11.60 9.68 -16.52
N GLU A 82 11.87 10.61 -17.45
CA GLU A 82 10.84 11.28 -18.25
C GLU A 82 9.97 10.31 -19.06
N PHE A 83 10.49 9.16 -19.39
CA PHE A 83 9.75 8.12 -20.11
C PHE A 83 8.82 7.28 -19.22
N TYR A 84 8.82 7.48 -17.88
CA TYR A 84 7.90 6.77 -16.99
C TYR A 84 6.45 7.04 -17.38
N SER A 85 5.67 5.97 -17.52
CA SER A 85 4.25 6.03 -17.85
C SER A 85 3.35 5.56 -16.72
N TYR A 86 3.58 4.34 -16.22
CA TYR A 86 2.75 3.77 -15.16
C TYR A 86 3.48 2.72 -14.31
N SER A 87 2.88 2.40 -13.18
CA SER A 87 3.29 1.30 -12.30
C SER A 87 2.16 0.27 -12.22
N LYS A 88 2.55 -1.00 -12.12
CA LYS A 88 1.61 -2.11 -11.96
C LYS A 88 2.04 -2.99 -10.79
N TRP A 89 1.10 -3.38 -9.94
CA TRP A 89 1.34 -4.39 -8.93
C TRP A 89 1.62 -5.74 -9.58
N ASN A 90 2.69 -6.41 -9.15
CA ASN A 90 3.00 -7.79 -9.54
C ASN A 90 2.41 -8.77 -8.52
N ASN A 91 2.53 -8.42 -7.24
CA ASN A 91 1.98 -9.18 -6.14
C ASN A 91 1.59 -8.25 -4.99
N ILE A 92 0.50 -8.56 -4.31
CA ILE A 92 0.06 -7.92 -3.08
C ILE A 92 -0.32 -9.02 -2.10
N ASP A 93 0.41 -9.12 -1.00
CA ASP A 93 0.10 -9.98 0.13
C ASP A 93 -0.42 -9.15 1.29
N ILE A 94 -1.61 -9.47 1.78
CA ILE A 94 -2.32 -8.70 2.81
C ILE A 94 -2.47 -9.56 4.07
N GLN A 95 -1.93 -9.07 5.17
CA GLN A 95 -2.06 -9.65 6.49
C GLN A 95 -2.89 -8.72 7.38
N VAL A 96 -4.12 -9.11 7.67
CA VAL A 96 -4.97 -8.39 8.64
C VAL A 96 -4.53 -8.82 10.04
N MET A 97 -3.95 -7.89 10.79
CA MET A 97 -3.41 -8.15 12.13
C MET A 97 -4.50 -8.04 13.20
N ASP A 98 -5.41 -7.10 12.97
CA ASP A 98 -6.55 -6.86 13.85
C ASP A 98 -7.61 -6.09 13.03
N LYS A 99 -8.80 -5.85 13.60
CA LYS A 99 -9.91 -5.16 12.92
C LYS A 99 -9.55 -3.78 12.32
N ASN A 100 -8.45 -3.17 12.77
CA ASN A 100 -8.05 -1.82 12.37
C ASN A 100 -6.58 -1.71 11.95
N ILE A 101 -5.82 -2.81 11.93
CA ILE A 101 -4.39 -2.82 11.59
C ILE A 101 -4.13 -3.89 10.54
N ALA A 102 -3.42 -3.53 9.48
CA ALA A 102 -2.99 -4.45 8.45
C ALA A 102 -1.55 -4.16 8.00
N ILE A 103 -0.88 -5.20 7.51
CA ILE A 103 0.41 -5.11 6.84
C ILE A 103 0.22 -5.62 5.42
N VAL A 104 0.73 -4.85 4.47
CA VAL A 104 0.74 -5.21 3.05
C VAL A 104 2.16 -5.31 2.56
N SER A 105 2.55 -6.46 2.06
CA SER A 105 3.79 -6.65 1.32
C SER A 105 3.46 -6.66 -0.17
N ALA A 106 4.03 -5.72 -0.93
CA ALA A 106 3.72 -5.59 -2.34
C ALA A 106 4.98 -5.45 -3.19
N SER A 107 4.93 -6.03 -4.38
CA SER A 107 5.91 -5.78 -5.43
C SER A 107 5.25 -5.16 -6.65
N PHE A 108 6.02 -4.34 -7.37
CA PHE A 108 5.52 -3.62 -8.54
C PHE A 108 6.59 -3.48 -9.61
N SER A 109 6.13 -3.31 -10.84
CA SER A 109 6.97 -2.95 -11.99
C SER A 109 6.59 -1.59 -12.54
N ARG A 110 7.58 -0.88 -13.12
CA ARG A 110 7.37 0.39 -13.81
C ARG A 110 7.63 0.25 -15.30
N TYR A 111 6.82 0.93 -16.07
CA TYR A 111 6.77 0.81 -17.52
C TYR A 111 6.83 2.19 -18.19
N ASP A 112 7.40 2.21 -19.40
CA ASP A 112 7.32 3.33 -20.31
C ASP A 112 5.99 3.30 -21.11
N LYS A 113 5.79 4.30 -21.98
CA LYS A 113 4.60 4.41 -22.85
C LYS A 113 4.49 3.29 -23.91
N ASN A 114 5.56 2.55 -24.17
CA ASN A 114 5.59 1.42 -25.09
C ASN A 114 5.45 0.09 -24.36
N GLU A 115 4.99 0.11 -23.10
CA GLU A 115 4.83 -1.06 -22.22
C GLU A 115 6.15 -1.79 -21.92
N LYS A 116 7.29 -1.14 -22.14
CA LYS A 116 8.58 -1.71 -21.78
C LYS A 116 8.86 -1.49 -20.29
N LYS A 117 9.06 -2.61 -19.58
CA LYS A 117 9.46 -2.57 -18.18
C LYS A 117 10.89 -2.08 -18.05
N PHE A 118 11.12 -1.19 -17.09
CA PHE A 118 12.45 -0.66 -16.80
C PHE A 118 12.85 -0.70 -15.31
N TYR A 119 11.91 -1.04 -14.41
CA TYR A 119 12.19 -1.08 -12.97
C TYR A 119 11.26 -2.08 -12.28
N ASP A 120 11.81 -2.79 -11.29
CA ASP A 120 11.07 -3.58 -10.32
C ASP A 120 11.37 -3.06 -8.91
N GLY A 121 10.34 -2.93 -8.09
CA GLY A 121 10.45 -2.47 -6.71
C GLY A 121 9.50 -3.23 -5.80
N SER A 122 9.73 -3.08 -4.50
CA SER A 122 8.91 -3.67 -3.46
C SER A 122 8.71 -2.70 -2.31
N GLY A 123 7.72 -2.96 -1.48
CA GLY A 123 7.48 -2.18 -0.29
C GLY A 123 6.62 -2.92 0.73
N ILE A 124 6.85 -2.60 2.00
CA ILE A 124 5.95 -2.95 3.08
C ILE A 124 5.17 -1.70 3.46
N TYR A 125 3.86 -1.82 3.47
CA TYR A 125 2.93 -0.77 3.85
C TYR A 125 2.21 -1.20 5.13
N GLN A 126 2.19 -0.31 6.11
CA GLN A 126 1.41 -0.51 7.32
C GLN A 126 0.19 0.39 7.26
N LEU A 127 -0.99 -0.21 7.38
CA LEU A 127 -2.26 0.48 7.27
C LEU A 127 -3.03 0.44 8.58
N LYS A 128 -3.79 1.50 8.80
CA LYS A 128 -4.75 1.60 9.90
C LYS A 128 -6.12 2.00 9.36
N LYS A 129 -7.17 1.39 9.88
CA LYS A 129 -8.56 1.75 9.56
C LYS A 129 -9.00 2.88 10.49
N ILE A 130 -9.37 4.01 9.92
CA ILE A 130 -9.94 5.18 10.64
C ILE A 130 -11.24 5.57 9.94
N ASP A 131 -12.32 5.72 10.70
CA ASP A 131 -13.64 6.06 10.16
C ASP A 131 -14.06 5.16 9.00
N LYS A 132 -13.80 3.84 9.15
CA LYS A 132 -14.07 2.79 8.16
C LYS A 132 -13.22 2.87 6.87
N VAL A 133 -12.18 3.70 6.84
CA VAL A 133 -11.28 3.86 5.68
C VAL A 133 -9.87 3.39 6.04
N TRP A 134 -9.30 2.51 5.23
CA TRP A 134 -7.92 2.07 5.35
C TRP A 134 -6.97 3.13 4.80
N LYS A 135 -5.98 3.52 5.62
CA LYS A 135 -4.97 4.53 5.27
C LYS A 135 -3.58 4.09 5.70
N ILE A 136 -2.57 4.47 4.94
CA ILE A 136 -1.17 4.15 5.18
C ILE A 136 -0.61 5.08 6.26
N PHE A 137 0.12 4.54 7.24
CA PHE A 137 0.87 5.33 8.21
C PHE A 137 2.37 5.05 8.20
N SER A 138 2.80 3.96 7.53
CA SER A 138 4.22 3.64 7.37
C SER A 138 4.46 2.97 6.02
N LEU A 139 5.59 3.31 5.40
CA LEU A 139 6.05 2.78 4.14
C LEU A 139 7.54 2.44 4.23
N ILE A 140 7.89 1.21 3.88
CA ILE A 140 9.26 0.72 3.80
C ILE A 140 9.53 0.28 2.37
N PRO A 141 10.00 1.17 1.48
CA PRO A 141 10.38 0.78 0.12
C PRO A 141 11.72 0.04 0.14
N PHE A 142 11.82 -1.03 -0.65
CA PHE A 142 13.07 -1.76 -0.82
C PHE A 142 13.15 -2.36 -2.23
N GLN A 143 14.36 -2.67 -2.66
CA GLN A 143 14.59 -3.55 -3.81
C GLN A 143 14.74 -4.98 -3.28
N SER A 144 14.13 -5.93 -3.94
CA SER A 144 14.31 -7.34 -3.59
C SER A 144 15.80 -7.67 -3.68
N ILE A 145 16.37 -8.17 -2.60
CA ILE A 145 17.71 -8.76 -2.64
C ILE A 145 17.54 -10.01 -3.50
N GLU A 146 18.08 -9.99 -4.72
CA GLU A 146 18.24 -11.25 -5.46
C GLU A 146 19.10 -12.13 -4.58
N THR A 147 18.58 -13.26 -4.19
CA THR A 147 19.30 -14.27 -3.42
C THR A 147 20.54 -14.64 -4.22
N LEU A 148 21.71 -14.21 -3.73
CA LEU A 148 23.01 -14.62 -4.22
C LEU A 148 23.17 -16.14 -4.08
#